data_e2117604984e6613952b0969640d3923
#
_entry.id   e2117604984e6613952b0969640d3923
#
_cell.length_a   1.000
_cell.length_b   1.000
_cell.length_c   1.000
_cell.angle_alpha   90.00
_cell.angle_beta   90.00
_cell.angle_gamma   90.00
#
_symmetry.space_group_name_H-M   'P 1'
#
loop_
_entity.id
_entity.type
_entity.pdbx_description
1 polymer ?
#
loop_
_entity_poly.entity_id
_entity_poly.type
_entity_poly.pdbx_seq_one_letter_code
_entity_poly.pdbx_strand_id
1 'polypeptide(L)'
;HDRELHGVAVDARRRHAPEKPVALVGAQFGIGAAGRAQLPPPGPPEIAFAGRSNAGKSSAINALANRSRLAFTSKTPGRTQQINFFRLRNGALLADLPGYGYAAVPQQLKRHWQAFLTHYLATRQSLVGLVLVVDARHGLAEADRSLLAGFVPSGRPVLVLATKMDKLAPSAQRLAQAGIARALAEAFPAYSANVVVVS
;
A
#
# COMPACT_ATOMS: atom_id res chain seq x y z
N HIS A 1 -20.96 17.47 -56.17
CA HIS A 1 -19.63 17.26 -55.63
C HIS A 1 -19.74 16.86 -54.16
N ASP A 2 -20.08 15.58 -53.97
CA ASP A 2 -20.09 14.95 -52.65
C ASP A 2 -18.66 14.54 -52.31
N ARG A 3 -18.13 15.04 -51.18
CA ARG A 3 -16.93 14.52 -50.55
C ARG A 3 -17.36 13.67 -49.38
N GLU A 4 -17.29 12.38 -49.55
CA GLU A 4 -17.42 11.39 -48.48
C GLU A 4 -16.32 11.60 -47.46
N LEU A 5 -16.74 11.89 -46.21
CA LEU A 5 -15.89 11.83 -45.04
C LEU A 5 -15.81 10.39 -44.57
N HIS A 6 -14.73 9.72 -44.85
CA HIS A 6 -14.43 8.41 -44.29
C HIS A 6 -14.17 8.59 -42.80
N GLY A 7 -15.15 8.22 -42.00
CA GLY A 7 -15.00 8.10 -40.56
C GLY A 7 -14.08 6.95 -40.21
N VAL A 8 -12.96 7.28 -39.59
CA VAL A 8 -12.08 6.29 -38.94
C VAL A 8 -12.85 5.73 -37.74
N ALA A 9 -13.38 4.53 -37.87
CA ALA A 9 -13.93 3.78 -36.75
C ALA A 9 -12.77 3.37 -35.84
N VAL A 10 -12.69 4.04 -34.70
CA VAL A 10 -11.81 3.61 -33.62
C VAL A 10 -12.39 2.33 -33.04
N ASP A 11 -11.73 1.21 -33.29
CA ASP A 11 -12.09 -0.10 -32.75
C ASP A 11 -11.89 -0.12 -31.22
N ALA A 12 -12.95 0.21 -30.49
CA ALA A 12 -13.01 0.25 -29.03
C ALA A 12 -13.14 -1.16 -28.40
N ARG A 13 -12.70 -2.22 -29.06
CA ARG A 13 -12.87 -3.62 -28.61
C ARG A 13 -11.56 -4.38 -28.41
N ARG A 14 -10.51 -3.75 -27.95
CA ARG A 14 -9.51 -4.49 -27.20
C ARG A 14 -9.96 -4.55 -25.74
N ARG A 15 -10.90 -5.41 -25.45
CA ARG A 15 -11.09 -5.91 -24.09
C ARG A 15 -9.79 -6.62 -23.73
N HIS A 16 -8.93 -5.96 -22.99
CA HIS A 16 -7.88 -6.65 -22.27
C HIS A 16 -8.57 -7.75 -21.46
N ALA A 17 -8.29 -8.99 -21.78
CA ALA A 17 -8.65 -10.09 -20.92
C ALA A 17 -8.05 -9.74 -19.54
N PRO A 18 -8.82 -9.88 -18.43
CA PRO A 18 -8.29 -9.55 -17.13
C PRO A 18 -7.01 -10.37 -16.95
N GLU A 19 -5.86 -9.68 -16.86
CA GLU A 19 -4.63 -10.33 -16.45
C GLU A 19 -4.95 -11.06 -15.16
N LYS A 20 -4.63 -12.36 -15.13
CA LYS A 20 -4.85 -13.17 -13.93
C LYS A 20 -4.23 -12.42 -12.76
N PRO A 21 -4.96 -12.17 -11.67
CA PRO A 21 -4.42 -11.42 -10.55
C PRO A 21 -3.10 -12.06 -10.13
N VAL A 22 -2.05 -11.25 -10.02
CA VAL A 22 -0.74 -11.71 -9.54
C VAL A 22 -0.94 -12.11 -8.09
N ALA A 23 -1.15 -13.39 -7.85
CA ALA A 23 -1.31 -13.91 -6.51
C ALA A 23 0.02 -13.77 -5.78
N LEU A 24 0.00 -13.23 -4.56
CA LEU A 24 1.15 -13.21 -3.67
C LEU A 24 1.52 -14.64 -3.19
N VAL A 25 0.78 -15.63 -3.64
CA VAL A 25 1.03 -17.05 -3.34
C VAL A 25 2.43 -17.45 -3.78
N GLY A 26 3.19 -18.02 -2.86
CA GLY A 26 4.57 -18.41 -3.10
C GLY A 26 5.59 -17.30 -2.89
N ALA A 27 5.20 -16.16 -2.33
CA ALA A 27 6.13 -15.13 -1.90
C ALA A 27 7.14 -15.68 -0.88
N GLN A 28 8.40 -15.27 -1.01
CA GLN A 28 9.50 -15.70 -0.13
C GLN A 28 10.22 -14.45 0.41
N PHE A 29 10.63 -14.54 1.67
CA PHE A 29 11.45 -13.50 2.28
C PHE A 29 12.78 -13.38 1.52
N GLY A 30 13.15 -12.17 1.16
CA GLY A 30 14.40 -11.84 0.49
C GLY A 30 15.39 -11.16 1.41
N ILE A 31 15.12 -9.90 1.78
CA ILE A 31 16.03 -9.07 2.57
C ILE A 31 15.26 -8.08 3.44
N GLY A 32 15.85 -7.72 4.58
CA GLY A 32 15.39 -6.62 5.42
C GLY A 32 16.33 -5.42 5.32
N ALA A 33 15.79 -4.22 5.13
CA ALA A 33 16.55 -2.97 5.06
C ALA A 33 16.18 -2.05 6.23
N ALA A 34 17.16 -1.73 7.07
CA ALA A 34 17.01 -0.80 8.18
C ALA A 34 17.44 0.64 7.82
N GLY A 35 17.94 0.86 6.63
CA GLY A 35 18.39 2.15 6.12
C GLY A 35 18.66 2.12 4.61
N ARG A 36 18.95 3.29 4.05
CA ARG A 36 19.11 3.47 2.59
C ARG A 36 20.16 2.56 1.97
N ALA A 37 21.28 2.35 2.66
CA ALA A 37 22.38 1.53 2.14
C ALA A 37 22.06 0.04 2.03
N GLN A 38 21.02 -0.41 2.72
CA GLN A 38 20.60 -1.82 2.74
C GLN A 38 19.45 -2.10 1.76
N LEU A 39 18.93 -1.08 1.09
CA LEU A 39 17.89 -1.27 0.08
C LEU A 39 18.41 -2.15 -1.06
N PRO A 40 17.60 -3.11 -1.56
CA PRO A 40 18.01 -3.90 -2.71
C PRO A 40 18.26 -3.00 -3.93
N PRO A 41 19.13 -3.42 -4.86
CA PRO A 41 19.33 -2.68 -6.11
C PRO A 41 17.99 -2.40 -6.81
N PRO A 42 17.77 -1.23 -7.40
CA PRO A 42 16.57 -0.97 -8.18
C PRO A 42 16.50 -1.92 -9.38
N GLY A 43 15.29 -2.32 -9.75
CA GLY A 43 15.09 -3.24 -10.87
C GLY A 43 13.68 -3.79 -10.90
N PRO A 44 13.38 -4.91 -10.24
CA PRO A 44 12.02 -5.47 -10.23
C PRO A 44 11.00 -4.47 -9.67
N PRO A 45 9.76 -4.42 -10.22
CA PRO A 45 8.72 -3.56 -9.68
C PRO A 45 8.40 -3.95 -8.24
N GLU A 46 8.16 -2.94 -7.39
CA GLU A 46 7.85 -3.09 -5.98
C GLU A 46 6.44 -2.56 -5.69
N ILE A 47 5.71 -3.27 -4.83
CA ILE A 47 4.48 -2.78 -4.20
C ILE A 47 4.74 -2.69 -2.70
N ALA A 48 4.56 -1.50 -2.13
CA ALA A 48 4.72 -1.30 -0.71
C ALA A 48 3.40 -1.50 0.04
N PHE A 49 3.48 -2.13 1.21
CA PHE A 49 2.39 -2.25 2.17
C PHE A 49 2.70 -1.39 3.39
N ALA A 50 1.81 -0.48 3.69
CA ALA A 50 1.90 0.42 4.83
C ALA A 50 0.66 0.31 5.71
N GLY A 51 0.77 0.68 6.97
CA GLY A 51 -0.35 0.73 7.89
C GLY A 51 0.12 1.00 9.31
N ARG A 52 -0.79 1.50 10.14
CA ARG A 52 -0.55 1.65 11.57
C ARG A 52 -0.33 0.28 12.20
N SER A 53 0.39 0.27 13.31
CA SER A 53 0.48 -0.91 14.15
C SER A 53 -0.91 -1.43 14.50
N ASN A 54 -1.10 -2.74 14.40
CA ASN A 54 -2.37 -3.43 14.62
C ASN A 54 -3.50 -3.10 13.60
N ALA A 55 -3.20 -2.44 12.49
CA ALA A 55 -4.21 -2.24 11.42
C ALA A 55 -4.54 -3.52 10.65
N GLY A 56 -3.77 -4.59 10.84
CA GLY A 56 -3.97 -5.86 10.14
C GLY A 56 -3.08 -6.05 8.91
N LYS A 57 -2.02 -5.26 8.76
CA LYS A 57 -1.09 -5.33 7.61
C LYS A 57 -0.46 -6.71 7.45
N SER A 58 0.13 -7.27 8.50
CA SER A 58 0.74 -8.61 8.45
C SER A 58 -0.31 -9.69 8.16
N SER A 59 -1.50 -9.59 8.75
CA SER A 59 -2.62 -10.51 8.47
C SER A 59 -3.05 -10.44 7.00
N ALA A 60 -3.14 -9.24 6.43
CA ALA A 60 -3.49 -9.04 5.04
C ALA A 60 -2.42 -9.64 4.10
N ILE A 61 -1.15 -9.38 4.34
CA ILE A 61 -0.04 -9.94 3.56
C ILE A 61 -0.05 -11.47 3.64
N ASN A 62 -0.20 -12.03 4.83
CA ASN A 62 -0.23 -13.49 5.03
C ASN A 62 -1.42 -14.14 4.33
N ALA A 63 -2.60 -13.53 4.39
CA ALA A 63 -3.79 -14.02 3.71
C ALA A 63 -3.62 -13.99 2.19
N LEU A 64 -3.12 -12.90 1.63
CA LEU A 64 -2.85 -12.77 0.20
C LEU A 64 -1.76 -13.73 -0.30
N ALA A 65 -0.77 -14.02 0.53
CA ALA A 65 0.30 -14.98 0.23
C ALA A 65 -0.12 -16.44 0.47
N ASN A 66 -1.30 -16.68 1.04
CA ASN A 66 -1.75 -17.99 1.51
C ASN A 66 -0.75 -18.66 2.45
N ARG A 67 -0.21 -17.88 3.40
CA ARG A 67 0.78 -18.33 4.39
C ARG A 67 0.46 -17.76 5.77
N SER A 68 0.60 -18.57 6.79
CA SER A 68 0.29 -18.16 8.16
C SER A 68 1.37 -17.28 8.82
N ARG A 69 2.60 -17.30 8.31
CA ARG A 69 3.75 -16.65 8.95
C ARG A 69 4.77 -16.09 7.96
N LEU A 70 4.33 -15.51 6.85
CA LEU A 70 5.23 -14.82 5.93
C LEU A 70 5.67 -13.47 6.51
N ALA A 71 4.70 -12.65 6.90
CA ALA A 71 4.93 -11.37 7.55
C ALA A 71 4.61 -11.48 9.05
N PHE A 72 5.39 -10.75 9.88
CA PHE A 72 5.23 -10.74 11.33
C PHE A 72 5.02 -9.34 11.86
N THR A 73 4.14 -9.21 12.84
CA THR A 73 4.10 -8.02 13.66
C THR A 73 5.11 -8.17 14.78
N SER A 74 6.12 -7.31 14.84
CA SER A 74 6.99 -7.25 16.01
C SER A 74 6.20 -6.67 17.16
N LYS A 75 5.97 -7.48 18.20
CA LYS A 75 5.32 -7.05 19.46
C LYS A 75 6.31 -6.45 20.47
N THR A 76 7.60 -6.46 20.12
CA THR A 76 8.64 -6.01 21.06
C THR A 76 8.98 -4.55 20.77
N PRO A 77 8.68 -3.61 21.70
CA PRO A 77 9.14 -2.22 21.59
C PRO A 77 10.66 -2.18 21.52
N GLY A 78 11.23 -1.33 20.66
CA GLY A 78 12.68 -1.10 20.59
C GLY A 78 13.48 -2.04 19.68
N ARG A 79 12.85 -3.02 19.01
CA ARG A 79 13.55 -3.74 17.93
C ARG A 79 13.79 -2.81 16.75
N THR A 80 14.98 -2.95 16.13
CA THR A 80 15.30 -2.27 14.89
C THR A 80 14.25 -2.64 13.86
N GLN A 81 13.42 -1.68 13.49
CA GLN A 81 12.43 -1.86 12.44
C GLN A 81 13.13 -1.81 11.10
N GLN A 82 12.60 -2.54 10.13
CA GLN A 82 13.16 -2.59 8.79
C GLN A 82 12.03 -2.72 7.75
N ILE A 83 12.33 -2.34 6.52
CA ILE A 83 11.49 -2.71 5.38
C ILE A 83 11.83 -4.14 5.03
N ASN A 84 10.87 -5.04 5.06
CA ASN A 84 11.04 -6.43 4.67
C ASN A 84 10.61 -6.61 3.23
N PHE A 85 11.53 -7.07 2.37
CA PHE A 85 11.27 -7.36 0.98
C PHE A 85 11.00 -8.85 0.79
N PHE A 86 9.89 -9.15 0.12
CA PHE A 86 9.50 -10.51 -0.27
C PHE A 86 9.50 -10.60 -1.78
N ARG A 87 10.12 -11.64 -2.32
CA ARG A 87 10.13 -11.92 -3.77
C ARG A 87 8.86 -12.68 -4.15
N LEU A 88 8.15 -12.17 -5.12
CA LEU A 88 6.99 -12.81 -5.72
C LEU A 88 7.41 -13.78 -6.83
N ARG A 89 6.52 -14.68 -7.24
CA ARG A 89 6.80 -15.69 -8.28
C ARG A 89 7.16 -15.08 -9.64
N ASN A 90 6.60 -13.92 -9.95
CA ASN A 90 6.89 -13.20 -11.19
C ASN A 90 8.16 -12.33 -11.12
N GLY A 91 8.91 -12.40 -10.03
CA GLY A 91 10.12 -11.61 -9.80
C GLY A 91 9.88 -10.22 -9.21
N ALA A 92 8.64 -9.74 -9.13
CA ALA A 92 8.31 -8.50 -8.44
C ALA A 92 8.58 -8.60 -6.93
N LEU A 93 8.69 -7.46 -6.26
CA LEU A 93 8.92 -7.39 -4.83
C LEU A 93 7.69 -6.83 -4.10
N LEU A 94 7.41 -7.38 -2.94
CA LEU A 94 6.53 -6.78 -1.96
C LEU A 94 7.40 -6.18 -0.87
N ALA A 95 7.23 -4.89 -0.58
CA ALA A 95 7.90 -4.20 0.50
C ALA A 95 6.94 -4.02 1.68
N ASP A 96 7.20 -4.74 2.76
CA ASP A 96 6.45 -4.62 4.00
C ASP A 96 7.09 -3.53 4.85
N LEU A 97 6.46 -2.36 4.89
CA LEU A 97 6.93 -1.21 5.64
C LEU A 97 6.69 -1.40 7.14
N PRO A 98 7.56 -0.87 8.02
CA PRO A 98 7.31 -0.89 9.45
C PRO A 98 5.97 -0.24 9.81
N GLY A 99 5.22 -0.85 10.73
CA GLY A 99 4.00 -0.24 11.27
C GLY A 99 4.32 1.05 12.04
N TYR A 100 3.45 2.04 11.94
CA TYR A 100 3.60 3.33 12.62
C TYR A 100 2.51 3.51 13.69
N GLY A 101 2.64 4.58 14.50
CA GLY A 101 1.67 4.93 15.54
C GLY A 101 1.92 4.28 16.90
N TYR A 102 3.11 3.68 17.13
CA TYR A 102 3.51 3.24 18.46
C TYR A 102 3.85 4.43 19.36
N ALA A 103 3.18 4.52 20.53
CA ALA A 103 3.45 5.56 21.50
C ALA A 103 4.79 5.37 22.25
N ALA A 104 5.25 4.13 22.38
CA ALA A 104 6.38 3.74 23.24
C ALA A 104 7.75 3.73 22.55
N VAL A 105 7.89 4.32 21.36
CA VAL A 105 9.17 4.36 20.63
C VAL A 105 9.93 5.65 20.98
N PRO A 106 11.25 5.59 21.27
CA PRO A 106 12.06 6.79 21.47
C PRO A 106 11.94 7.78 20.30
N GLN A 107 11.84 9.07 20.62
CA GLN A 107 11.63 10.13 19.65
C GLN A 107 12.67 10.16 18.53
N GLN A 108 13.95 9.91 18.88
CA GLN A 108 15.04 9.89 17.91
C GLN A 108 14.89 8.75 16.89
N LEU A 109 14.51 7.57 17.36
CA LEU A 109 14.26 6.42 16.48
C LEU A 109 13.07 6.66 15.57
N LYS A 110 12.02 7.28 16.10
CA LYS A 110 10.83 7.67 15.32
C LYS A 110 11.17 8.63 14.19
N ARG A 111 12.00 9.64 14.45
CA ARG A 111 12.48 10.58 13.42
C ARG A 111 13.31 9.89 12.34
N HIS A 112 14.20 8.99 12.74
CA HIS A 112 15.00 8.19 11.79
C HIS A 112 14.12 7.40 10.84
N TRP A 113 13.10 6.71 11.37
CA TRP A 113 12.17 5.94 10.58
C TRP A 113 11.32 6.80 9.64
N GLN A 114 10.80 7.91 10.13
CA GLN A 114 10.05 8.85 9.31
C GLN A 114 10.88 9.37 8.13
N ALA A 115 12.13 9.75 8.38
CA ALA A 115 13.04 10.22 7.34
C ALA A 115 13.35 9.12 6.32
N PHE A 116 13.60 7.89 6.77
CA PHE A 116 13.88 6.75 5.89
C PHE A 116 12.67 6.37 5.03
N LEU A 117 11.49 6.25 5.63
CA LEU A 117 10.26 5.91 4.91
C LEU A 117 9.84 7.02 3.94
N THR A 118 9.93 8.27 4.34
CA THR A 118 9.66 9.41 3.46
C THR A 118 10.58 9.40 2.25
N HIS A 119 11.87 9.17 2.48
CA HIS A 119 12.83 9.05 1.39
C HIS A 119 12.51 7.88 0.46
N TYR A 120 12.26 6.70 1.00
CA TYR A 120 11.89 5.51 0.23
C TYR A 120 10.65 5.77 -0.65
N LEU A 121 9.59 6.28 -0.06
CA LEU A 121 8.33 6.55 -0.77
C LEU A 121 8.47 7.62 -1.86
N ALA A 122 9.29 8.65 -1.62
CA ALA A 122 9.46 9.75 -2.55
C ALA A 122 10.43 9.42 -3.70
N THR A 123 11.48 8.63 -3.45
CA THR A 123 12.61 8.49 -4.39
C THR A 123 12.79 7.10 -4.97
N ARG A 124 12.15 6.07 -4.43
CA ARG A 124 12.34 4.69 -4.90
C ARG A 124 11.74 4.50 -6.30
N GLN A 125 12.58 4.38 -7.31
CA GLN A 125 12.16 4.25 -8.70
C GLN A 125 11.43 2.93 -8.99
N SER A 126 11.82 1.85 -8.34
CA SER A 126 11.19 0.53 -8.50
C SER A 126 9.81 0.44 -7.86
N LEU A 127 9.43 1.39 -6.99
CA LEU A 127 8.13 1.43 -6.32
C LEU A 127 7.04 1.87 -7.30
N VAL A 128 6.13 0.97 -7.63
CA VAL A 128 5.05 1.22 -8.61
C VAL A 128 3.70 1.51 -7.99
N GLY A 129 3.51 1.22 -6.72
CA GLY A 129 2.24 1.44 -6.02
C GLY A 129 2.33 1.20 -4.52
N LEU A 130 1.32 1.67 -3.81
CA LEU A 130 1.20 1.57 -2.36
C LEU A 130 -0.13 0.95 -1.98
N VAL A 131 -0.11 -0.05 -1.12
CA VAL A 131 -1.28 -0.56 -0.42
C VAL A 131 -1.27 -0.01 1.01
N LEU A 132 -2.23 0.82 1.34
CA LEU A 132 -2.44 1.35 2.68
C LEU A 132 -3.48 0.52 3.41
N VAL A 133 -3.09 -0.16 4.47
CA VAL A 133 -3.96 -0.98 5.29
C VAL A 133 -4.53 -0.14 6.44
N VAL A 134 -5.84 -0.04 6.51
CA VAL A 134 -6.58 0.78 7.48
C VAL A 134 -7.58 -0.09 8.24
N ASP A 135 -7.57 -0.01 9.56
CA ASP A 135 -8.60 -0.63 10.40
C ASP A 135 -9.93 0.11 10.22
N ALA A 136 -10.93 -0.56 9.65
CA ALA A 136 -12.23 0.03 9.34
C ALA A 136 -12.97 0.60 10.57
N ARG A 137 -12.66 0.12 11.77
CA ARG A 137 -13.26 0.61 13.02
C ARG A 137 -12.79 2.02 13.39
N HIS A 138 -11.60 2.42 12.95
CA HIS A 138 -10.97 3.68 13.32
C HIS A 138 -10.87 4.67 12.14
N GLY A 139 -10.94 4.18 10.91
CA GLY A 139 -10.81 5.00 9.72
C GLY A 139 -9.40 5.54 9.48
N LEU A 140 -9.30 6.52 8.60
CA LEU A 140 -8.03 7.13 8.22
C LEU A 140 -7.47 7.99 9.38
N ALA A 141 -6.29 7.65 9.86
CA ALA A 141 -5.61 8.36 10.93
C ALA A 141 -4.71 9.47 10.38
N GLU A 142 -4.27 10.39 11.24
CA GLU A 142 -3.34 11.46 10.88
C GLU A 142 -2.00 10.92 10.39
N ALA A 143 -1.50 9.83 10.97
CA ALA A 143 -0.27 9.18 10.52
C ALA A 143 -0.42 8.59 9.11
N ASP A 144 -1.61 8.09 8.74
CA ASP A 144 -1.92 7.63 7.39
C ASP A 144 -1.89 8.81 6.39
N ARG A 145 -2.48 9.95 6.77
CA ARG A 145 -2.44 11.17 5.95
C ARG A 145 -1.02 11.67 5.74
N SER A 146 -0.21 11.68 6.79
CA SER A 146 1.19 12.10 6.71
C SER A 146 2.00 11.21 5.78
N LEU A 147 1.80 9.90 5.82
CA LEU A 147 2.46 8.95 4.93
C LEU A 147 2.02 9.17 3.48
N LEU A 148 0.72 9.33 3.24
CA LEU A 148 0.18 9.60 1.90
C LEU A 148 0.67 10.93 1.34
N ALA A 149 0.80 11.96 2.17
CA ALA A 149 1.34 13.25 1.75
C ALA A 149 2.77 13.15 1.18
N GLY A 150 3.56 12.20 1.67
CA GLY A 150 4.89 11.89 1.14
C GLY A 150 4.88 11.07 -0.16
N PHE A 151 3.80 10.32 -0.41
CA PHE A 151 3.69 9.43 -1.57
C PHE A 151 2.90 10.02 -2.73
N VAL A 152 1.80 10.74 -2.45
CA VAL A 152 0.89 11.32 -3.44
C VAL A 152 1.58 12.15 -4.51
N PRO A 153 2.62 12.97 -4.22
CA PRO A 153 3.33 13.73 -5.24
C PRO A 153 3.99 12.89 -6.32
N SER A 154 4.23 11.59 -6.08
CA SER A 154 4.78 10.67 -7.08
C SER A 154 3.81 10.37 -8.22
N GLY A 155 2.52 10.63 -8.07
CA GLY A 155 1.47 10.28 -9.03
C GLY A 155 1.17 8.78 -9.13
N ARG A 156 1.83 7.95 -8.34
CA ARG A 156 1.68 6.48 -8.37
C ARG A 156 0.40 6.05 -7.65
N PRO A 157 -0.22 4.93 -8.08
CA PRO A 157 -1.50 4.49 -7.52
C PRO A 157 -1.40 4.09 -6.04
N VAL A 158 -2.47 4.36 -5.30
CA VAL A 158 -2.70 3.90 -3.93
C VAL A 158 -3.95 3.04 -3.92
N LEU A 159 -3.84 1.86 -3.33
CA LEU A 159 -4.97 1.02 -2.94
C LEU A 159 -5.13 1.10 -1.42
N VAL A 160 -6.29 1.52 -0.96
CA VAL A 160 -6.61 1.47 0.47
C VAL A 160 -7.40 0.20 0.77
N LEU A 161 -6.84 -0.62 1.65
CA LEU A 161 -7.44 -1.88 2.09
C LEU A 161 -8.02 -1.68 3.50
N ALA A 162 -9.35 -1.63 3.60
CA ALA A 162 -10.05 -1.58 4.88
C ALA A 162 -10.14 -2.98 5.50
N THR A 163 -9.57 -3.14 6.68
CA THR A 163 -9.52 -4.42 7.42
C THR A 163 -10.52 -4.45 8.57
N LYS A 164 -10.72 -5.62 9.14
CA LYS A 164 -11.58 -5.84 10.32
C LYS A 164 -13.04 -5.42 10.10
N MET A 165 -13.47 -5.47 8.86
CA MET A 165 -14.86 -5.20 8.48
C MET A 165 -15.83 -6.20 9.15
N ASP A 166 -15.38 -7.43 9.39
CA ASP A 166 -16.11 -8.48 10.11
C ASP A 166 -16.48 -8.08 11.56
N LYS A 167 -15.78 -7.09 12.12
CA LYS A 167 -16.07 -6.54 13.45
C LYS A 167 -17.18 -5.49 13.46
N LEU A 168 -17.69 -5.11 12.30
CA LEU A 168 -18.73 -4.10 12.12
C LEU A 168 -20.02 -4.73 11.62
N ALA A 169 -21.17 -4.22 12.11
CA ALA A 169 -22.45 -4.56 11.54
C ALA A 169 -22.56 -4.13 10.05
N PRO A 170 -23.35 -4.81 9.21
CA PRO A 170 -23.42 -4.53 7.77
C PRO A 170 -23.66 -3.06 7.39
N SER A 171 -24.51 -2.37 8.14
CA SER A 171 -24.76 -0.93 7.93
C SER A 171 -23.53 -0.08 8.26
N ALA A 172 -22.82 -0.42 9.33
CA ALA A 172 -21.60 0.26 9.75
C ALA A 172 -20.42 0.02 8.79
N GLN A 173 -20.36 -1.15 8.14
CA GLN A 173 -19.35 -1.46 7.13
C GLN A 173 -19.42 -0.47 5.96
N ARG A 174 -20.61 -0.21 5.42
CA ARG A 174 -20.82 0.76 4.32
C ARG A 174 -20.45 2.18 4.74
N LEU A 175 -20.82 2.58 5.95
CA LEU A 175 -20.47 3.88 6.50
C LEU A 175 -18.96 4.03 6.71
N ALA A 176 -18.29 3.01 7.20
CA ALA A 176 -16.84 3.01 7.39
C ALA A 176 -16.09 3.16 6.05
N GLN A 177 -16.49 2.39 5.04
CA GLN A 177 -15.90 2.46 3.69
C GLN A 177 -16.12 3.85 3.07
N ALA A 178 -17.34 4.37 3.11
CA ALA A 178 -17.66 5.71 2.61
C ALA A 178 -16.91 6.81 3.37
N GLY A 179 -16.75 6.67 4.69
CA GLY A 179 -16.00 7.60 5.53
C GLY A 179 -14.52 7.65 5.17
N ILE A 180 -13.89 6.51 4.92
CA ILE A 180 -12.49 6.44 4.46
C ILE A 180 -12.35 7.11 3.09
N ALA A 181 -13.21 6.78 2.14
CA ALA A 181 -13.19 7.35 0.79
C ALA A 181 -13.35 8.88 0.82
N ARG A 182 -14.28 9.38 1.64
CA ARG A 182 -14.50 10.83 1.81
C ARG A 182 -13.28 11.51 2.44
N ALA A 183 -12.71 10.94 3.50
CA ALA A 183 -11.53 11.50 4.16
C ALA A 183 -10.32 11.58 3.20
N LEU A 184 -10.15 10.59 2.32
CA LEU A 184 -9.12 10.61 1.28
C LEU A 184 -9.38 11.69 0.24
N ALA A 185 -10.61 11.82 -0.25
CA ALA A 185 -10.99 12.84 -1.22
C ALA A 185 -10.83 14.27 -0.66
N GLU A 186 -11.16 14.50 0.61
CA GLU A 186 -10.95 15.76 1.30
C GLU A 186 -9.48 16.11 1.50
N ALA A 187 -8.67 15.13 1.89
CA ALA A 187 -7.24 15.33 2.14
C ALA A 187 -6.43 15.48 0.84
N PHE A 188 -6.82 14.78 -0.23
CA PHE A 188 -6.08 14.71 -1.49
C PHE A 188 -7.03 14.86 -2.70
N PRO A 189 -7.71 15.99 -2.89
CA PRO A 189 -8.76 16.13 -3.90
C PRO A 189 -8.25 15.95 -5.33
N ALA A 190 -7.04 16.38 -5.64
CA ALA A 190 -6.43 16.23 -6.96
C ALA A 190 -5.97 14.79 -7.26
N TYR A 191 -5.92 13.93 -6.25
CA TYR A 191 -5.38 12.58 -6.33
C TYR A 191 -6.45 11.49 -6.15
N SER A 192 -7.68 11.85 -5.84
CA SER A 192 -8.77 10.91 -5.50
C SER A 192 -9.03 9.85 -6.58
N ALA A 193 -8.79 10.17 -7.85
CA ALA A 193 -8.97 9.24 -8.97
C ALA A 193 -8.01 8.03 -8.95
N ASN A 194 -6.90 8.12 -8.24
CA ASN A 194 -5.88 7.07 -8.13
C ASN A 194 -5.99 6.30 -6.80
N VAL A 195 -7.02 6.54 -6.02
CA VAL A 195 -7.25 5.91 -4.73
C VAL A 195 -8.51 5.04 -4.80
N VAL A 196 -8.35 3.76 -4.52
CA VAL A 196 -9.45 2.79 -4.48
C VAL A 196 -9.56 2.24 -3.06
N VAL A 197 -10.78 2.20 -2.53
CA VAL A 197 -11.08 1.60 -1.22
C VAL A 197 -11.80 0.28 -1.45
N VAL A 198 -11.23 -0.80 -0.90
CA VAL A 198 -11.81 -2.15 -0.91
C VAL A 198 -11.87 -2.71 0.50
N SER A 199 -12.71 -3.71 0.74
CA SER A 199 -12.88 -4.37 2.03
C SER A 199 -12.68 -5.89 1.91
#